data_398b555e90d8c08944e7747029f1f599
#
_entry.id   398b555e90d8c08944e7747029f1f599
#
_cell.length_a   1.000
_cell.length_b   1.000
_cell.length_c   1.000
_cell.angle_alpha   90.00
_cell.angle_beta   90.00
_cell.angle_gamma   90.00
#
_symmetry.space_group_name_H-M   'P 1'
#
loop_
_entity.id
_entity.type
_entity.pdbx_description
1 polymer ?
#
loop_
_entity_poly.entity_id
_entity_poly.type
_entity_poly.pdbx_seq_one_letter_code
_entity_poly.pdbx_strand_id
1 'polypeptide(L)'
;MRAGLLKILLFLLLPVFSSAQRILYTEPLAVDNRDMDFEIIGKVKSNILIFKNIRFKYAISVYDDSMKLIEKKPLDFIEGKTFNVDFITYPDFLYLIYQYQKKRVVYCKAVKLDAAGNMLDKPVTLDTTEIGFLGDNKIYSVINSENKQYISIFKIQNKNEKLNFATLLFDNQLQKISKDNYTLPYIERRDVYNNFSLDNEGNFVFTKSSTIGNTEVLANLQILVKPPIKDTLLWHKIQLNDLFLDEVKLKIDNANKRYLLNSFYYKQKRGNVVGLFSAIWDRPADSVVVNSYLPLDDTIRSLAKKDASVKAAFNNYFIKNIIVRKDGGYILIAEDYYTQTLNTNPWNRWDNLYSPYANYYRYYNYYDPFYRSFYSFNNTPNTKFIYNNIIAISFDKHSAMEWCRIISKEQFAEENDNYLSFINFNTGGQIHFLYNLVERKRQLLSDYSIAADGTTKRNPVFRTLDEGYEFMPQFSKQVSSRQLILPCTYRGNLICFAKVDY
;
A
#
# COMPACT_ATOMS: atom_id res chain seq x y z
N MET A 1 38.63 -3.39 50.64
CA MET A 1 38.86 -3.38 49.18
C MET A 1 38.40 -4.64 48.40
N ARG A 2 38.35 -5.85 48.98
CA ARG A 2 37.95 -7.10 48.26
C ARG A 2 36.42 -7.22 47.97
N ALA A 3 35.56 -6.60 48.79
CA ALA A 3 34.09 -6.68 48.56
C ALA A 3 33.58 -5.74 47.46
N GLY A 4 34.32 -4.69 47.10
CA GLY A 4 33.96 -3.78 45.99
C GLY A 4 34.27 -4.38 44.63
N LEU A 5 35.36 -5.14 44.51
CA LEU A 5 35.70 -5.79 43.23
C LEU A 5 34.71 -6.88 42.81
N LEU A 6 34.14 -7.61 43.81
CA LEU A 6 33.16 -8.67 43.53
C LEU A 6 31.84 -8.12 43.02
N LYS A 7 31.43 -6.90 43.45
CA LYS A 7 30.20 -6.26 42.95
C LYS A 7 30.38 -5.68 41.55
N ILE A 8 31.55 -5.23 41.18
CA ILE A 8 31.84 -4.76 39.81
C ILE A 8 31.93 -5.92 38.84
N LEU A 9 32.45 -7.08 39.27
CA LEU A 9 32.50 -8.27 38.41
C LEU A 9 31.10 -8.88 38.16
N LEU A 10 30.15 -8.74 39.11
CA LEU A 10 28.79 -9.22 38.96
C LEU A 10 27.97 -8.33 37.98
N PHE A 11 28.30 -7.05 37.87
CA PHE A 11 27.65 -6.13 36.94
C PHE A 11 28.13 -6.32 35.48
N LEU A 12 29.32 -6.88 35.27
CA LEU A 12 29.87 -7.24 33.95
C LEU A 12 29.27 -8.54 33.36
N LEU A 13 28.55 -9.31 34.17
CA LEU A 13 27.92 -10.59 33.78
C LEU A 13 26.41 -10.44 33.45
N LEU A 14 25.85 -9.24 33.45
CA LEU A 14 24.50 -9.06 32.91
C LEU A 14 24.55 -9.35 31.40
N PRO A 15 23.92 -10.42 30.94
CA PRO A 15 23.83 -10.65 29.51
C PRO A 15 23.09 -9.46 28.90
N VAL A 16 23.78 -8.68 28.09
CA VAL A 16 23.15 -7.75 27.18
C VAL A 16 22.35 -8.65 26.25
N PHE A 17 21.05 -8.81 26.51
CA PHE A 17 20.13 -9.40 25.54
C PHE A 17 20.10 -8.49 24.31
N SER A 18 21.10 -8.63 23.46
CA SER A 18 21.02 -8.17 22.09
C SER A 18 19.91 -8.99 21.46
N SER A 19 18.75 -8.38 21.24
CA SER A 19 17.72 -8.95 20.38
C SER A 19 18.33 -9.05 18.99
N ALA A 20 18.97 -10.17 18.69
CA ALA A 20 19.45 -10.44 17.36
C ALA A 20 18.21 -10.65 16.49
N GLN A 21 18.08 -9.84 15.47
CA GLN A 21 17.03 -10.03 14.45
C GLN A 21 17.19 -11.44 13.88
N ARG A 22 16.09 -12.20 13.90
CA ARG A 22 16.05 -13.58 13.44
C ARG A 22 15.32 -13.68 12.12
N ILE A 23 15.91 -14.38 11.15
CA ILE A 23 15.26 -14.71 9.88
C ILE A 23 15.04 -16.20 9.81
N LEU A 24 13.80 -16.59 9.46
CA LEU A 24 13.38 -17.97 9.21
C LEU A 24 12.81 -18.05 7.80
N TYR A 25 13.18 -19.09 7.06
CA TYR A 25 12.77 -19.27 5.67
C TYR A 25 11.82 -20.46 5.52
N THR A 26 10.87 -20.35 4.59
CA THR A 26 10.19 -21.53 4.07
C THR A 26 11.13 -22.31 3.14
N GLU A 27 10.81 -23.58 2.91
CA GLU A 27 11.43 -24.30 1.81
C GLU A 27 11.10 -23.62 0.47
N PRO A 28 12.09 -23.46 -0.44
CA PRO A 28 11.84 -22.95 -1.78
C PRO A 28 10.87 -23.85 -2.54
N LEU A 29 9.90 -23.23 -3.22
CA LEU A 29 8.94 -23.95 -4.02
C LEU A 29 9.57 -24.34 -5.36
N ALA A 30 9.37 -25.59 -5.77
CA ALA A 30 9.81 -26.07 -7.09
C ALA A 30 8.90 -25.55 -8.23
N VAL A 31 8.61 -24.25 -8.22
CA VAL A 31 7.76 -23.53 -9.20
C VAL A 31 8.46 -22.24 -9.56
N ASP A 32 8.59 -21.97 -10.85
CA ASP A 32 9.15 -20.72 -11.37
C ASP A 32 8.29 -19.52 -10.92
N ASN A 33 8.93 -18.42 -10.57
CA ASN A 33 8.26 -17.19 -10.13
C ASN A 33 7.32 -16.60 -11.18
N ARG A 34 7.52 -16.91 -12.47
CA ARG A 34 6.67 -16.49 -13.59
C ARG A 34 5.34 -17.24 -13.64
N ASP A 35 5.28 -18.43 -13.04
CA ASP A 35 4.11 -19.28 -13.03
C ASP A 35 3.25 -19.14 -11.78
N MET A 36 3.66 -18.31 -10.83
CA MET A 36 3.00 -18.19 -9.53
C MET A 36 2.72 -16.74 -9.15
N ASP A 37 1.44 -16.46 -8.91
CA ASP A 37 1.01 -15.27 -8.18
C ASP A 37 0.84 -15.63 -6.69
N PHE A 38 1.05 -14.67 -5.81
CA PHE A 38 0.81 -14.87 -4.38
C PHE A 38 0.35 -13.59 -3.66
N GLU A 39 -0.27 -13.80 -2.50
CA GLU A 39 -0.52 -12.75 -1.51
C GLU A 39 -0.27 -13.29 -0.11
N ILE A 40 0.43 -12.52 0.72
CA ILE A 40 0.58 -12.82 2.15
C ILE A 40 -0.72 -12.41 2.83
N ILE A 41 -1.55 -13.38 3.20
CA ILE A 41 -2.85 -13.13 3.85
C ILE A 41 -2.63 -12.49 5.23
N GLY A 42 -1.70 -13.05 6.03
CA GLY A 42 -1.38 -12.59 7.36
C GLY A 42 -1.34 -13.73 8.39
N LYS A 43 -1.44 -13.35 9.67
CA LYS A 43 -1.44 -14.27 10.79
C LYS A 43 -2.85 -14.46 11.32
N VAL A 44 -3.33 -15.72 11.38
CA VAL A 44 -4.61 -16.09 11.97
C VAL A 44 -4.31 -17.09 13.10
N LYS A 45 -4.66 -16.75 14.34
CA LYS A 45 -4.15 -17.43 15.53
C LYS A 45 -2.63 -17.51 15.52
N SER A 46 -2.06 -18.70 15.53
CA SER A 46 -0.61 -18.94 15.46
C SER A 46 -0.08 -19.13 14.03
N ASN A 47 -0.96 -19.29 13.05
CA ASN A 47 -0.59 -19.72 11.70
C ASN A 47 -0.39 -18.51 10.77
N ILE A 48 0.60 -18.61 9.92
CA ILE A 48 0.87 -17.66 8.83
C ILE A 48 0.30 -18.24 7.54
N LEU A 49 -0.60 -17.51 6.91
CA LEU A 49 -1.32 -17.94 5.71
C LEU A 49 -0.83 -17.18 4.50
N ILE A 50 -0.55 -17.89 3.42
CA ILE A 50 -0.12 -17.33 2.14
C ILE A 50 -0.98 -17.95 1.04
N PHE A 51 -1.69 -17.08 0.33
CA PHE A 51 -2.42 -17.43 -0.88
C PHE A 51 -1.45 -17.62 -2.04
N LYS A 52 -1.69 -18.64 -2.85
CA LYS A 52 -0.91 -18.94 -4.05
C LYS A 52 -1.85 -19.31 -5.20
N ASN A 53 -1.62 -18.70 -6.34
CA ASN A 53 -2.20 -19.07 -7.62
C ASN A 53 -1.08 -19.61 -8.51
N ILE A 54 -1.10 -20.90 -8.80
CA ILE A 54 -0.12 -21.56 -9.67
C ILE A 54 -0.87 -22.05 -10.90
N ARG A 55 -0.74 -21.33 -12.02
CA ARG A 55 -1.40 -21.70 -13.29
C ARG A 55 -2.89 -21.95 -13.10
N PHE A 56 -3.59 -21.00 -12.45
CA PHE A 56 -5.03 -21.05 -12.12
C PHE A 56 -5.43 -22.14 -11.11
N LYS A 57 -4.48 -22.73 -10.40
CA LYS A 57 -4.75 -23.59 -9.24
C LYS A 57 -4.55 -22.77 -7.97
N TYR A 58 -5.66 -22.51 -7.29
CA TYR A 58 -5.70 -21.66 -6.10
C TYR A 58 -5.51 -22.50 -4.86
N ALA A 59 -4.64 -22.07 -3.96
CA ALA A 59 -4.41 -22.73 -2.68
C ALA A 59 -3.99 -21.74 -1.59
N ILE A 60 -4.27 -22.05 -0.34
CA ILE A 60 -3.67 -21.42 0.82
C ILE A 60 -2.62 -22.36 1.40
N SER A 61 -1.39 -21.87 1.52
CA SER A 61 -0.34 -22.55 2.28
C SER A 61 -0.35 -22.02 3.71
N VAL A 62 -0.42 -22.93 4.67
CA VAL A 62 -0.45 -22.65 6.10
C VAL A 62 0.91 -23.00 6.68
N TYR A 63 1.53 -22.05 7.37
CA TYR A 63 2.84 -22.19 7.99
C TYR A 63 2.74 -21.98 9.49
N ASP A 64 3.59 -22.69 10.25
CA ASP A 64 3.78 -22.41 11.66
C ASP A 64 4.68 -21.17 11.89
N ASP A 65 4.89 -20.81 13.15
CA ASP A 65 5.74 -19.67 13.52
C ASP A 65 7.23 -19.89 13.17
N SER A 66 7.64 -21.14 12.90
CA SER A 66 8.98 -21.50 12.41
C SER A 66 9.10 -21.50 10.88
N MET A 67 8.06 -21.06 10.16
CA MET A 67 7.95 -21.08 8.69
C MET A 67 7.98 -22.48 8.07
N LYS A 68 7.65 -23.52 8.83
CA LYS A 68 7.44 -24.87 8.30
C LYS A 68 6.02 -24.99 7.75
N LEU A 69 5.89 -25.60 6.59
CA LEU A 69 4.59 -25.87 5.99
C LEU A 69 3.83 -26.90 6.83
N ILE A 70 2.68 -26.51 7.37
CA ILE A 70 1.74 -27.39 8.08
C ILE A 70 0.84 -28.10 7.06
N GLU A 71 0.23 -27.30 6.17
CA GLU A 71 -0.75 -27.78 5.19
C GLU A 71 -0.78 -26.89 3.96
N LYS A 72 -1.11 -27.49 2.82
CA LYS A 72 -1.47 -26.78 1.59
C LYS A 72 -2.93 -27.10 1.27
N LYS A 73 -3.80 -26.11 1.44
CA LYS A 73 -5.26 -26.24 1.28
C LYS A 73 -5.68 -25.78 -0.10
N PRO A 74 -6.12 -26.68 -1.01
CA PRO A 74 -6.72 -26.29 -2.27
C PRO A 74 -8.04 -25.53 -2.02
N LEU A 75 -8.31 -24.54 -2.89
CA LEU A 75 -9.54 -23.75 -2.83
C LEU A 75 -10.50 -24.19 -3.96
N ASP A 76 -10.92 -25.46 -3.91
CA ASP A 76 -11.74 -26.11 -4.95
C ASP A 76 -13.16 -25.51 -5.07
N PHE A 77 -13.59 -24.71 -4.08
CA PHE A 77 -14.85 -23.99 -4.10
C PHE A 77 -14.82 -22.73 -5.00
N ILE A 78 -13.64 -22.29 -5.42
CA ILE A 78 -13.49 -21.17 -6.35
C ILE A 78 -13.84 -21.66 -7.75
N GLU A 79 -15.01 -21.24 -8.24
CA GLU A 79 -15.54 -21.66 -9.52
C GLU A 79 -14.87 -20.91 -10.69
N GLY A 80 -14.48 -21.64 -11.72
CA GLY A 80 -14.18 -21.11 -13.05
C GLY A 80 -13.07 -20.08 -13.11
N LYS A 81 -13.20 -19.12 -14.01
CA LYS A 81 -12.23 -18.03 -14.20
C LYS A 81 -12.46 -16.96 -13.15
N THR A 82 -11.71 -17.03 -12.07
CA THR A 82 -11.71 -16.01 -11.01
C THR A 82 -10.81 -14.85 -11.41
N PHE A 83 -11.30 -13.61 -11.28
CA PHE A 83 -10.60 -12.40 -11.71
C PHE A 83 -9.86 -11.72 -10.59
N ASN A 84 -10.37 -11.83 -9.37
CA ASN A 84 -9.80 -11.21 -8.19
C ASN A 84 -10.16 -12.00 -6.94
N VAL A 85 -9.25 -11.98 -5.98
CA VAL A 85 -9.41 -12.54 -4.64
C VAL A 85 -8.89 -11.51 -3.65
N ASP A 86 -9.70 -11.15 -2.66
CA ASP A 86 -9.36 -10.21 -1.60
C ASP A 86 -9.47 -10.92 -0.23
N PHE A 87 -8.62 -10.55 0.72
CA PHE A 87 -8.59 -11.15 2.06
C PHE A 87 -8.81 -10.13 3.15
N ILE A 88 -9.69 -10.43 4.10
CA ILE A 88 -9.87 -9.65 5.32
C ILE A 88 -9.58 -10.57 6.51
N THR A 89 -8.45 -10.33 7.17
CA THR A 89 -7.93 -11.20 8.24
C THR A 89 -8.38 -10.70 9.60
N TYR A 90 -8.99 -11.58 10.39
CA TYR A 90 -9.34 -11.40 11.80
C TYR A 90 -8.43 -12.26 12.69
N PRO A 91 -8.42 -12.08 14.02
CA PRO A 91 -7.57 -12.87 14.90
C PRO A 91 -7.78 -14.39 14.80
N ASP A 92 -9.04 -14.83 14.62
CA ASP A 92 -9.43 -16.25 14.69
C ASP A 92 -9.85 -16.85 13.35
N PHE A 93 -10.15 -16.02 12.36
CA PHE A 93 -10.61 -16.41 11.03
C PHE A 93 -10.24 -15.38 9.97
N LEU A 94 -10.55 -15.66 8.73
CA LEU A 94 -10.47 -14.69 7.64
C LEU A 94 -11.69 -14.81 6.72
N TYR A 95 -12.02 -13.72 6.06
CA TYR A 95 -12.86 -13.75 4.88
C TYR A 95 -11.99 -13.76 3.62
N LEU A 96 -12.33 -14.64 2.70
CA LEU A 96 -11.87 -14.65 1.33
C LEU A 96 -13.05 -14.16 0.47
N ILE A 97 -12.87 -13.03 -0.21
CA ILE A 97 -13.86 -12.44 -1.10
C ILE A 97 -13.34 -12.59 -2.52
N TYR A 98 -14.15 -13.19 -3.40
CA TYR A 98 -13.73 -13.47 -4.76
C TYR A 98 -14.82 -13.14 -5.76
N GLN A 99 -14.40 -12.81 -6.98
CA GLN A 99 -15.31 -12.54 -8.06
C GLN A 99 -14.99 -13.40 -9.29
N TYR A 100 -16.02 -13.97 -9.86
CA TYR A 100 -15.95 -14.79 -11.07
C TYR A 100 -17.12 -14.52 -11.98
N GLN A 101 -16.94 -14.82 -13.25
CA GLN A 101 -17.97 -14.68 -14.25
C GLN A 101 -18.58 -16.05 -14.60
N LYS A 102 -19.90 -16.08 -14.64
CA LYS A 102 -20.66 -17.21 -15.19
C LYS A 102 -21.68 -16.67 -16.20
N LYS A 103 -21.51 -17.01 -17.48
CA LYS A 103 -22.28 -16.42 -18.59
C LYS A 103 -22.09 -14.89 -18.62
N ARG A 104 -23.19 -14.12 -18.53
CA ARG A 104 -23.21 -12.65 -18.52
C ARG A 104 -23.32 -12.04 -17.14
N VAL A 105 -23.06 -12.80 -16.09
CA VAL A 105 -23.17 -12.33 -14.71
C VAL A 105 -21.82 -12.48 -14.01
N VAL A 106 -21.34 -11.41 -13.40
CA VAL A 106 -20.24 -11.43 -12.45
C VAL A 106 -20.83 -11.56 -11.06
N TYR A 107 -20.35 -12.55 -10.34
CA TYR A 107 -20.70 -12.84 -8.94
C TYR A 107 -19.60 -12.35 -8.04
N CYS A 108 -19.95 -11.64 -6.97
CA CYS A 108 -19.07 -11.35 -5.84
C CYS A 108 -19.49 -12.24 -4.68
N LYS A 109 -18.61 -13.12 -4.23
CA LYS A 109 -18.88 -14.06 -3.13
C LYS A 109 -17.85 -13.91 -2.01
N ALA A 110 -18.28 -14.23 -0.81
CA ALA A 110 -17.40 -14.34 0.36
C ALA A 110 -17.49 -15.73 0.97
N VAL A 111 -16.39 -16.20 1.52
CA VAL A 111 -16.31 -17.41 2.31
C VAL A 111 -15.50 -17.16 3.57
N LYS A 112 -15.94 -17.72 4.69
CA LYS A 112 -15.23 -17.65 5.97
C LYS A 112 -14.34 -18.88 6.12
N LEU A 113 -13.05 -18.64 6.40
CA LEU A 113 -12.05 -19.69 6.57
C LEU A 113 -11.44 -19.62 7.97
N ASP A 114 -11.08 -20.77 8.51
CA ASP A 114 -10.34 -20.88 9.77
C ASP A 114 -8.82 -20.68 9.61
N ALA A 115 -8.07 -20.80 10.70
CA ALA A 115 -6.62 -20.66 10.70
C ALA A 115 -5.86 -21.79 9.95
N ALA A 116 -6.52 -22.88 9.59
CA ALA A 116 -5.99 -23.96 8.76
C ALA A 116 -6.45 -23.85 7.30
N GLY A 117 -7.18 -22.76 6.94
CA GLY A 117 -7.72 -22.56 5.60
C GLY A 117 -8.95 -23.40 5.29
N ASN A 118 -9.56 -24.06 6.29
CA ASN A 118 -10.79 -24.81 6.10
C ASN A 118 -11.99 -23.86 6.04
N MET A 119 -12.93 -24.20 5.17
CA MET A 119 -14.18 -23.47 5.03
C MET A 119 -15.07 -23.71 6.27
N LEU A 120 -15.42 -22.63 6.97
CA LEU A 120 -16.31 -22.65 8.13
C LEU A 120 -17.78 -22.60 7.71
N ASP A 121 -18.09 -21.85 6.66
CA ASP A 121 -19.43 -21.64 6.15
C ASP A 121 -19.44 -21.77 4.62
N LYS A 122 -20.61 -22.09 4.03
CA LYS A 122 -20.76 -22.11 2.57
C LYS A 122 -20.56 -20.71 2.00
N PRO A 123 -20.01 -20.59 0.76
CA PRO A 123 -19.83 -19.28 0.11
C PRO A 123 -21.15 -18.51 -0.04
N VAL A 124 -21.16 -17.26 0.46
CA VAL A 124 -22.32 -16.35 0.40
C VAL A 124 -22.16 -15.42 -0.78
N THR A 125 -23.24 -15.20 -1.55
CA THR A 125 -23.26 -14.20 -2.62
C THR A 125 -23.54 -12.82 -2.02
N LEU A 126 -22.59 -11.89 -2.16
CA LEU A 126 -22.69 -10.53 -1.65
C LEU A 126 -23.40 -9.60 -2.64
N ASP A 127 -23.07 -9.72 -3.94
CA ASP A 127 -23.73 -9.00 -5.03
C ASP A 127 -23.52 -9.72 -6.36
N THR A 128 -24.33 -9.31 -7.37
CA THR A 128 -24.21 -9.76 -8.76
C THR A 128 -24.31 -8.57 -9.70
N THR A 129 -23.63 -8.65 -10.85
CA THR A 129 -23.71 -7.62 -11.89
C THR A 129 -23.82 -8.26 -13.26
N GLU A 130 -24.85 -7.89 -14.01
CA GLU A 130 -24.93 -8.23 -15.41
C GLU A 130 -23.94 -7.40 -16.23
N ILE A 131 -23.19 -8.07 -17.10
CA ILE A 131 -22.20 -7.45 -17.98
C ILE A 131 -22.53 -7.67 -19.44
N GLY A 132 -22.13 -6.73 -20.30
CA GLY A 132 -22.20 -6.89 -21.74
C GLY A 132 -21.23 -7.96 -22.24
N PHE A 133 -21.37 -8.36 -23.51
CA PHE A 133 -20.60 -9.45 -24.12
C PHE A 133 -19.07 -9.18 -24.14
N LEU A 134 -18.65 -7.91 -24.15
CA LEU A 134 -17.25 -7.44 -24.20
C LEU A 134 -16.84 -6.68 -22.92
N GLY A 135 -17.59 -6.84 -21.82
CA GLY A 135 -17.31 -6.12 -20.58
C GLY A 135 -16.06 -6.62 -19.87
N ASP A 136 -15.36 -5.72 -19.23
CA ASP A 136 -14.26 -6.05 -18.35
C ASP A 136 -14.78 -6.78 -17.11
N ASN A 137 -14.00 -7.74 -16.68
CA ASN A 137 -14.45 -8.79 -15.79
C ASN A 137 -14.25 -8.47 -14.31
N LYS A 138 -13.31 -7.56 -13.97
CA LYS A 138 -13.11 -7.11 -12.59
C LYS A 138 -14.02 -5.91 -12.30
N ILE A 139 -15.11 -6.15 -11.61
CA ILE A 139 -16.15 -5.14 -11.37
C ILE A 139 -16.08 -4.62 -9.92
N TYR A 140 -15.86 -5.51 -8.97
CA TYR A 140 -15.94 -5.20 -7.56
C TYR A 140 -14.57 -4.88 -6.96
N SER A 141 -14.53 -3.85 -6.11
CA SER A 141 -13.42 -3.55 -5.22
C SER A 141 -13.89 -3.73 -3.78
N VAL A 142 -12.98 -4.21 -2.93
CA VAL A 142 -13.26 -4.52 -1.52
C VAL A 142 -12.36 -3.68 -0.64
N ILE A 143 -12.93 -3.01 0.35
CA ILE A 143 -12.20 -2.30 1.39
C ILE A 143 -12.82 -2.60 2.76
N ASN A 144 -12.04 -2.43 3.81
CA ASN A 144 -12.53 -2.55 5.18
C ASN A 144 -12.06 -1.38 6.05
N SER A 145 -12.80 -1.12 7.12
CA SER A 145 -12.37 -0.18 8.16
C SER A 145 -11.12 -0.71 8.88
N GLU A 146 -10.32 0.17 9.46
CA GLU A 146 -9.09 -0.19 10.18
C GLU A 146 -9.38 -1.18 11.33
N ASN A 147 -10.46 -0.96 12.09
CA ASN A 147 -10.93 -1.86 13.15
C ASN A 147 -11.65 -3.12 12.63
N LYS A 148 -11.83 -3.23 11.29
CA LYS A 148 -12.48 -4.35 10.60
C LYS A 148 -13.92 -4.64 11.02
N GLN A 149 -14.60 -3.65 11.61
CA GLN A 149 -16.02 -3.76 11.94
C GLN A 149 -16.92 -3.59 10.72
N TYR A 150 -16.43 -2.89 9.69
CA TYR A 150 -17.16 -2.62 8.47
C TYR A 150 -16.37 -3.09 7.25
N ILE A 151 -17.10 -3.65 6.29
CA ILE A 151 -16.59 -4.09 4.98
C ILE A 151 -17.43 -3.38 3.91
N SER A 152 -16.80 -2.69 2.99
CA SER A 152 -17.48 -2.11 1.85
C SER A 152 -17.05 -2.78 0.55
N ILE A 153 -18.04 -3.13 -0.25
CA ILE A 153 -17.86 -3.60 -1.62
C ILE A 153 -18.45 -2.54 -2.54
N PHE A 154 -17.67 -2.08 -3.49
CA PHE A 154 -18.14 -1.06 -4.40
C PHE A 154 -17.79 -1.40 -5.84
N LYS A 155 -18.53 -0.82 -6.77
CA LYS A 155 -18.32 -0.93 -8.20
C LYS A 155 -18.53 0.42 -8.87
N ILE A 156 -17.70 0.68 -9.87
CA ILE A 156 -17.72 1.92 -10.64
C ILE A 156 -17.83 1.53 -12.11
N GLN A 157 -18.77 2.15 -12.82
CA GLN A 157 -18.95 1.96 -14.26
C GLN A 157 -19.04 3.33 -14.93
N ASN A 158 -18.15 3.58 -15.87
CA ASN A 158 -18.25 4.76 -16.73
C ASN A 158 -19.14 4.44 -17.92
N LYS A 159 -20.19 5.25 -18.12
CA LYS A 159 -21.08 5.16 -19.26
C LYS A 159 -21.62 6.55 -19.61
N ASN A 160 -21.43 6.98 -20.86
CA ASN A 160 -21.99 8.23 -21.39
C ASN A 160 -21.65 9.46 -20.53
N GLU A 161 -20.37 9.68 -20.24
CA GLU A 161 -19.87 10.80 -19.42
C GLU A 161 -20.48 10.85 -18.00
N LYS A 162 -20.98 9.73 -17.52
CA LYS A 162 -21.49 9.56 -16.17
C LYS A 162 -20.79 8.39 -15.51
N LEU A 163 -20.43 8.58 -14.26
CA LEU A 163 -19.86 7.55 -13.42
C LEU A 163 -20.97 6.94 -12.56
N ASN A 164 -21.40 5.73 -12.89
CA ASN A 164 -22.32 4.98 -12.05
C ASN A 164 -21.51 4.31 -10.94
N PHE A 165 -21.81 4.69 -9.71
CA PHE A 165 -21.10 4.23 -8.52
C PHE A 165 -22.10 3.53 -7.60
N ALA A 166 -21.85 2.27 -7.31
CA ALA A 166 -22.63 1.50 -6.36
C ALA A 166 -21.77 1.07 -5.19
N THR A 167 -22.29 1.22 -3.97
CA THR A 167 -21.62 0.79 -2.74
C THR A 167 -22.54 -0.10 -1.93
N LEU A 168 -21.96 -1.15 -1.33
CA LEU A 168 -22.60 -2.04 -0.38
C LEU A 168 -21.77 -2.03 0.89
N LEU A 169 -22.42 -1.78 2.00
CA LEU A 169 -21.79 -1.80 3.33
C LEU A 169 -22.28 -3.03 4.09
N PHE A 170 -21.35 -3.74 4.69
CA PHE A 170 -21.58 -4.91 5.54
C PHE A 170 -20.89 -4.69 6.89
N ASP A 171 -21.42 -5.34 7.92
CA ASP A 171 -20.72 -5.50 9.19
C ASP A 171 -19.68 -6.65 9.12
N ASN A 172 -19.00 -6.90 10.23
CA ASN A 172 -18.00 -7.96 10.34
C ASN A 172 -18.59 -9.39 10.37
N GLN A 173 -19.93 -9.54 10.35
CA GLN A 173 -20.63 -10.82 10.18
C GLN A 173 -21.20 -10.96 8.75
N LEU A 174 -20.81 -10.08 7.83
CA LEU A 174 -21.35 -9.99 6.47
C LEU A 174 -22.86 -9.74 6.41
N GLN A 175 -23.46 -9.15 7.46
CA GLN A 175 -24.83 -8.65 7.41
C GLN A 175 -24.83 -7.32 6.64
N LYS A 176 -25.65 -7.24 5.61
CA LYS A 176 -25.74 -6.04 4.77
C LYS A 176 -26.44 -4.90 5.53
N ILE A 177 -25.74 -3.78 5.67
CA ILE A 177 -26.20 -2.56 6.34
C ILE A 177 -26.89 -1.65 5.34
N SER A 178 -26.25 -1.37 4.20
CA SER A 178 -26.81 -0.53 3.14
C SER A 178 -26.36 -0.98 1.75
N LYS A 179 -27.14 -0.55 0.74
CA LYS A 179 -26.77 -0.62 -0.67
C LYS A 179 -27.29 0.63 -1.36
N ASP A 180 -26.37 1.41 -1.90
CA ASP A 180 -26.68 2.71 -2.50
C ASP A 180 -26.10 2.80 -3.91
N ASN A 181 -26.76 3.57 -4.77
CA ASN A 181 -26.35 3.81 -6.14
C ASN A 181 -26.33 5.31 -6.42
N TYR A 182 -25.25 5.78 -7.01
CA TYR A 182 -25.06 7.18 -7.37
C TYR A 182 -24.69 7.31 -8.83
N THR A 183 -25.11 8.41 -9.44
CA THR A 183 -24.62 8.84 -10.73
C THR A 183 -23.84 10.13 -10.53
N LEU A 184 -22.51 10.04 -10.71
CA LEU A 184 -21.59 11.14 -10.47
C LEU A 184 -21.23 11.83 -11.79
N PRO A 185 -21.08 13.18 -11.80
CA PRO A 185 -20.60 13.90 -12.97
C PRO A 185 -19.17 13.49 -13.29
N TYR A 186 -18.89 13.14 -14.53
CA TYR A 186 -17.59 12.68 -14.97
C TYR A 186 -17.22 13.27 -16.33
N ILE A 187 -16.13 13.96 -16.37
CA ILE A 187 -15.53 14.43 -17.62
C ILE A 187 -14.31 13.56 -17.88
N GLU A 188 -14.39 12.74 -18.93
CA GLU A 188 -13.32 11.82 -19.33
C GLU A 188 -11.99 12.57 -19.51
N ARG A 189 -10.89 11.97 -19.11
CA ARG A 189 -9.52 12.54 -19.09
C ARG A 189 -9.29 13.75 -18.19
N ARG A 190 -10.31 14.29 -17.53
CA ARG A 190 -10.17 15.41 -16.59
C ARG A 190 -10.48 15.05 -15.16
N ASP A 191 -11.54 14.31 -14.93
CA ASP A 191 -12.00 13.94 -13.60
C ASP A 191 -11.38 12.63 -13.15
N VAL A 192 -10.88 12.60 -11.92
CA VAL A 192 -10.31 11.41 -11.27
C VAL A 192 -11.02 11.21 -9.94
N TYR A 193 -11.61 10.03 -9.75
CA TYR A 193 -12.18 9.57 -8.50
C TYR A 193 -11.23 8.51 -7.93
N ASN A 194 -10.66 8.74 -6.76
CA ASN A 194 -9.69 7.82 -6.16
C ASN A 194 -9.69 7.90 -4.62
N ASN A 195 -8.71 7.25 -3.97
CA ASN A 195 -8.54 7.22 -2.52
C ASN A 195 -9.75 6.62 -1.77
N PHE A 196 -10.42 5.63 -2.35
CA PHE A 196 -11.56 4.97 -1.73
C PHE A 196 -11.15 4.33 -0.40
N SER A 197 -11.80 4.73 0.68
CA SER A 197 -11.45 4.34 2.05
C SER A 197 -12.72 4.18 2.91
N LEU A 198 -12.61 3.43 3.99
CA LEU A 198 -13.69 3.19 4.94
C LEU A 198 -13.20 3.49 6.35
N ASP A 199 -13.87 4.41 7.06
CA ASP A 199 -13.50 4.71 8.44
C ASP A 199 -14.11 3.73 9.45
N ASN A 200 -13.72 3.87 10.71
CA ASN A 200 -14.20 3.01 11.80
C ASN A 200 -15.66 3.25 12.22
N GLU A 201 -16.30 4.26 11.67
CA GLU A 201 -17.74 4.55 11.86
C GLU A 201 -18.59 4.08 10.66
N GLY A 202 -17.94 3.49 9.64
CA GLY A 202 -18.59 2.98 8.44
C GLY A 202 -18.82 4.05 7.36
N ASN A 203 -18.24 5.26 7.50
CA ASN A 203 -18.30 6.25 6.44
C ASN A 203 -17.39 5.83 5.28
N PHE A 204 -17.96 5.79 4.07
CA PHE A 204 -17.21 5.56 2.84
C PHE A 204 -16.70 6.91 2.32
N VAL A 205 -15.39 7.04 2.19
CA VAL A 205 -14.72 8.31 1.90
C VAL A 205 -13.87 8.15 0.66
N PHE A 206 -13.90 9.13 -0.23
CA PHE A 206 -13.05 9.16 -1.41
C PHE A 206 -12.84 10.59 -1.91
N THR A 207 -11.94 10.77 -2.87
CA THR A 207 -11.65 12.08 -3.44
C THR A 207 -12.11 12.17 -4.90
N LYS A 208 -12.56 13.34 -5.30
CA LYS A 208 -12.67 13.77 -6.69
C LYS A 208 -11.67 14.88 -6.92
N SER A 209 -10.83 14.71 -7.90
CA SER A 209 -9.92 15.74 -8.39
C SER A 209 -10.13 15.97 -9.89
N SER A 210 -9.75 17.15 -10.38
CA SER A 210 -9.89 17.46 -11.79
C SER A 210 -8.66 18.22 -12.29
N THR A 211 -8.20 17.83 -13.47
CA THR A 211 -7.14 18.54 -14.19
C THR A 211 -7.69 19.78 -14.91
N ILE A 212 -6.82 20.68 -15.33
CA ILE A 212 -7.17 21.86 -16.10
C ILE A 212 -6.57 21.83 -17.51
N GLY A 213 -7.43 21.94 -18.53
CA GLY A 213 -7.03 21.84 -19.94
C GLY A 213 -6.40 20.49 -20.25
N ASN A 214 -5.31 20.50 -21.01
CA ASN A 214 -4.52 19.30 -21.34
C ASN A 214 -3.29 19.17 -20.43
N THR A 215 -3.42 19.55 -19.16
CA THR A 215 -2.36 19.41 -18.17
C THR A 215 -2.63 18.25 -17.25
N GLU A 216 -1.61 17.76 -16.60
CA GLU A 216 -1.66 16.60 -15.72
C GLU A 216 -1.82 16.99 -14.25
N VAL A 217 -1.63 18.27 -13.93
CA VAL A 217 -1.76 18.78 -12.57
C VAL A 217 -3.21 19.01 -12.19
N LEU A 218 -3.53 18.74 -10.96
CA LEU A 218 -4.87 18.86 -10.40
C LEU A 218 -5.13 20.32 -10.00
N ALA A 219 -6.22 20.89 -10.49
CA ALA A 219 -6.65 22.26 -10.20
C ALA A 219 -7.88 22.32 -9.28
N ASN A 220 -8.55 21.19 -9.08
CA ASN A 220 -9.68 21.09 -8.17
C ASN A 220 -9.55 19.82 -7.32
N LEU A 221 -9.97 19.92 -6.07
CA LEU A 221 -10.02 18.82 -5.12
C LEU A 221 -11.30 18.88 -4.30
N GLN A 222 -11.96 17.74 -4.18
CA GLN A 222 -13.12 17.55 -3.35
C GLN A 222 -12.97 16.26 -2.56
N ILE A 223 -13.44 16.25 -1.33
CA ILE A 223 -13.65 15.04 -0.54
C ILE A 223 -15.14 14.70 -0.55
N LEU A 224 -15.43 13.43 -0.76
CA LEU A 224 -16.78 12.90 -0.77
C LEU A 224 -16.93 11.92 0.37
N VAL A 225 -18.01 12.07 1.13
CA VAL A 225 -18.31 11.23 2.29
C VAL A 225 -19.71 10.67 2.17
N LYS A 226 -19.83 9.34 2.20
CA LYS A 226 -21.09 8.60 2.27
C LYS A 226 -21.24 8.01 3.66
N PRO A 227 -22.12 8.57 4.51
CA PRO A 227 -22.40 7.99 5.81
C PRO A 227 -23.06 6.60 5.72
N PRO A 228 -22.92 5.72 6.73
CA PRO A 228 -23.33 4.31 6.63
C PRO A 228 -24.83 4.11 6.38
N ILE A 229 -25.71 4.94 6.98
CA ILE A 229 -27.16 4.75 6.93
C ILE A 229 -27.84 5.75 5.98
N LYS A 230 -27.23 6.93 5.77
CA LYS A 230 -27.80 7.97 4.89
C LYS A 230 -27.47 7.62 3.43
N ASP A 231 -28.44 7.74 2.57
CA ASP A 231 -28.28 7.61 1.10
C ASP A 231 -27.69 8.87 0.44
N THR A 232 -27.45 9.92 1.22
CA THR A 232 -26.88 11.19 0.76
C THR A 232 -25.36 11.11 0.67
N LEU A 233 -24.80 11.52 -0.45
CA LEU A 233 -23.37 11.74 -0.63
C LEU A 233 -23.03 13.20 -0.34
N LEU A 234 -22.18 13.44 0.65
CA LEU A 234 -21.73 14.77 1.05
C LEU A 234 -20.51 15.16 0.22
N TRP A 235 -20.50 16.40 -0.29
CA TRP A 235 -19.43 16.93 -1.12
C TRP A 235 -18.81 18.15 -0.46
N HIS A 236 -17.49 18.11 -0.27
CA HIS A 236 -16.76 19.19 0.37
C HIS A 236 -15.59 19.61 -0.48
N LYS A 237 -15.60 20.88 -0.91
CA LYS A 237 -14.52 21.45 -1.72
C LYS A 237 -13.33 21.83 -0.85
N ILE A 238 -12.13 21.47 -1.28
CA ILE A 238 -10.86 21.89 -0.68
C ILE A 238 -10.32 23.07 -1.49
N GLN A 239 -10.02 24.18 -0.83
CA GLN A 239 -9.47 25.37 -1.49
C GLN A 239 -7.99 25.17 -1.79
N LEU A 240 -7.57 25.43 -3.03
CA LEU A 240 -6.19 25.25 -3.48
C LEU A 240 -5.43 26.57 -3.66
N ASN A 241 -6.08 27.74 -3.44
CA ASN A 241 -5.46 29.06 -3.48
C ASN A 241 -4.63 29.31 -4.76
N ASP A 242 -5.21 28.98 -5.93
CA ASP A 242 -4.59 29.10 -7.26
C ASP A 242 -3.31 28.27 -7.45
N LEU A 243 -3.06 27.29 -6.57
CA LEU A 243 -1.99 26.32 -6.71
C LEU A 243 -2.50 25.03 -7.36
N PHE A 244 -1.57 24.25 -7.86
CA PHE A 244 -1.84 23.00 -8.53
C PHE A 244 -1.26 21.86 -7.72
N LEU A 245 -1.96 20.74 -7.68
CA LEU A 245 -1.52 19.55 -6.95
C LEU A 245 -1.06 18.46 -7.92
N ASP A 246 -0.23 17.62 -7.39
CA ASP A 246 0.07 16.31 -7.92
C ASP A 246 -1.00 15.28 -7.52
N GLU A 247 -0.66 14.01 -7.53
CA GLU A 247 -1.50 12.97 -6.95
C GLU A 247 -1.78 13.25 -5.47
N VAL A 248 -3.08 13.24 -5.11
CA VAL A 248 -3.51 13.41 -3.73
C VAL A 248 -3.59 12.05 -3.05
N LYS A 249 -3.07 11.94 -1.84
CA LYS A 249 -3.26 10.80 -0.95
C LYS A 249 -4.19 11.17 0.20
N LEU A 250 -5.22 10.34 0.41
CA LEU A 250 -6.12 10.41 1.55
C LEU A 250 -5.69 9.39 2.61
N LYS A 251 -5.59 9.84 3.86
CA LYS A 251 -5.41 8.95 5.01
C LYS A 251 -6.45 9.25 6.06
N ILE A 252 -7.11 8.21 6.57
CA ILE A 252 -8.05 8.32 7.66
C ILE A 252 -7.30 8.28 8.99
N ASP A 253 -7.54 9.27 9.83
CA ASP A 253 -7.17 9.30 11.24
C ASP A 253 -8.41 8.98 12.08
N ASN A 254 -8.60 7.69 12.35
CA ASN A 254 -9.74 7.22 13.12
C ASN A 254 -9.71 7.68 14.59
N ALA A 255 -8.51 7.77 15.17
CA ALA A 255 -8.33 8.14 16.57
C ALA A 255 -8.76 9.59 16.83
N ASN A 256 -8.43 10.50 15.92
CA ASN A 256 -8.74 11.93 16.03
C ASN A 256 -9.96 12.34 15.17
N LYS A 257 -10.64 11.38 14.53
CA LYS A 257 -11.82 11.59 13.67
C LYS A 257 -11.55 12.58 12.52
N ARG A 258 -10.45 12.41 11.80
CA ARG A 258 -9.97 13.33 10.75
C ARG A 258 -9.69 12.60 9.46
N TYR A 259 -9.72 13.34 8.35
CA TYR A 259 -9.25 12.92 7.06
C TYR A 259 -8.08 13.80 6.62
N LEU A 260 -6.93 13.18 6.39
CA LEU A 260 -5.69 13.83 5.98
C LEU A 260 -5.56 13.73 4.46
N LEU A 261 -5.39 14.87 3.80
CA LEU A 261 -5.17 14.99 2.37
C LEU A 261 -3.78 15.57 2.14
N ASN A 262 -2.91 14.85 1.48
CA ASN A 262 -1.54 15.29 1.21
C ASN A 262 -1.18 15.12 -0.25
N SER A 263 -0.41 16.07 -0.79
CA SER A 263 0.08 16.05 -2.16
C SER A 263 1.35 16.89 -2.29
N PHE A 264 2.14 16.65 -3.31
CA PHE A 264 3.08 17.66 -3.78
C PHE A 264 2.34 18.75 -4.52
N TYR A 265 2.84 20.02 -4.48
CA TYR A 265 2.18 21.13 -5.14
C TYR A 265 3.11 21.92 -6.06
N TYR A 266 2.48 22.61 -7.02
CA TYR A 266 3.11 23.45 -8.04
C TYR A 266 2.50 24.86 -8.00
N LYS A 267 3.32 25.86 -8.30
CA LYS A 267 2.84 27.24 -8.51
C LYS A 267 2.33 27.50 -9.93
N GLN A 268 2.75 26.67 -10.87
CA GLN A 268 2.41 26.80 -12.29
C GLN A 268 2.01 25.44 -12.85
N LYS A 269 1.15 25.45 -13.87
CA LYS A 269 0.66 24.23 -14.56
C LYS A 269 1.79 23.39 -15.17
N ARG A 270 2.90 24.01 -15.52
CA ARG A 270 4.13 23.37 -15.98
C ARG A 270 5.28 23.94 -15.17
N GLY A 271 5.90 23.15 -14.36
CA GLY A 271 6.96 23.61 -13.47
C GLY A 271 7.45 22.51 -12.58
N ASN A 272 8.34 22.88 -11.66
CA ASN A 272 8.88 21.96 -10.68
C ASN A 272 7.99 21.91 -9.44
N VAL A 273 8.02 20.81 -8.73
CA VAL A 273 7.43 20.68 -7.39
C VAL A 273 8.01 21.75 -6.47
N VAL A 274 7.13 22.54 -5.85
CA VAL A 274 7.50 23.60 -4.90
C VAL A 274 7.58 23.08 -3.49
N GLY A 275 6.64 22.23 -3.10
CA GLY A 275 6.57 21.72 -1.73
C GLY A 275 5.44 20.73 -1.52
N LEU A 276 5.01 20.62 -0.27
CA LEU A 276 3.94 19.73 0.17
C LEU A 276 2.70 20.54 0.55
N PHE A 277 1.57 20.09 0.05
CA PHE A 277 0.23 20.52 0.42
C PHE A 277 -0.33 19.55 1.46
N SER A 278 -0.98 20.09 2.49
CA SER A 278 -1.69 19.32 3.51
C SER A 278 -3.02 19.98 3.84
N ALA A 279 -4.10 19.22 3.75
CA ALA A 279 -5.40 19.63 4.27
C ALA A 279 -5.92 18.58 5.26
N ILE A 280 -6.50 19.05 6.36
CA ILE A 280 -7.12 18.20 7.37
C ILE A 280 -8.60 18.55 7.46
N TRP A 281 -9.43 17.57 7.16
CA TRP A 281 -10.88 17.63 7.37
C TRP A 281 -11.19 17.05 8.74
N ASP A 282 -11.79 17.87 9.61
CA ASP A 282 -12.26 17.45 10.92
C ASP A 282 -13.72 17.04 10.83
N ARG A 283 -14.03 15.77 11.13
CA ARG A 283 -15.38 15.23 10.99
C ARG A 283 -16.39 15.85 11.98
N PRO A 284 -16.06 16.02 13.29
CA PRO A 284 -16.95 16.68 14.23
C PRO A 284 -17.28 18.13 13.86
N ALA A 285 -16.30 18.87 13.34
CA ALA A 285 -16.48 20.25 12.91
C ALA A 285 -17.11 20.37 11.51
N ASP A 286 -17.16 19.28 10.76
CA ASP A 286 -17.59 19.19 9.35
C ASP A 286 -16.92 20.26 8.46
N SER A 287 -15.64 20.49 8.67
CA SER A 287 -14.89 21.57 8.02
C SER A 287 -13.39 21.26 7.87
N VAL A 288 -12.74 21.98 6.98
CA VAL A 288 -11.28 22.00 6.84
C VAL A 288 -10.70 22.83 7.98
N VAL A 289 -9.98 22.18 8.90
CA VAL A 289 -9.32 22.84 10.04
C VAL A 289 -7.85 23.19 9.76
N VAL A 290 -7.25 22.56 8.79
CA VAL A 290 -5.89 22.84 8.30
C VAL A 290 -5.90 22.88 6.79
N ASN A 291 -5.28 23.92 6.21
CA ASN A 291 -5.01 24.04 4.78
C ASN A 291 -3.63 24.70 4.65
N SER A 292 -2.59 23.90 4.52
CA SER A 292 -1.20 24.30 4.66
C SER A 292 -0.39 23.98 3.41
N TYR A 293 0.58 24.84 3.12
CA TYR A 293 1.54 24.69 2.04
C TYR A 293 2.94 24.86 2.60
N LEU A 294 3.71 23.76 2.66
CA LEU A 294 5.09 23.75 3.11
C LEU A 294 6.03 23.81 1.91
N PRO A 295 6.71 24.94 1.65
CA PRO A 295 7.77 24.98 0.66
C PRO A 295 8.95 24.13 1.11
N LEU A 296 9.51 23.32 0.20
CA LEU A 296 10.74 22.56 0.47
C LEU A 296 11.94 23.47 0.13
N ASP A 297 12.76 23.76 1.13
CA ASP A 297 13.93 24.63 1.00
C ASP A 297 15.09 23.96 0.23
N ASP A 298 16.09 24.76 -0.14
CA ASP A 298 17.23 24.26 -0.91
C ASP A 298 18.10 23.26 -0.15
N THR A 299 18.08 23.29 1.18
CA THR A 299 18.79 22.31 2.02
C THR A 299 18.18 20.94 1.87
N ILE A 300 16.84 20.83 2.04
CA ILE A 300 16.10 19.57 1.85
C ILE A 300 16.24 19.09 0.40
N ARG A 301 16.15 20.00 -0.57
CA ARG A 301 16.28 19.68 -1.99
C ARG A 301 17.65 19.12 -2.36
N SER A 302 18.72 19.71 -1.84
CA SER A 302 20.11 19.26 -2.07
C SER A 302 20.38 17.87 -1.49
N LEU A 303 19.75 17.55 -0.34
CA LEU A 303 19.83 16.23 0.26
C LEU A 303 19.01 15.19 -0.51
N ALA A 304 17.86 15.61 -1.08
CA ALA A 304 16.95 14.73 -1.79
C ALA A 304 17.52 14.19 -3.11
N LYS A 305 18.36 14.97 -3.80
CA LYS A 305 18.92 14.57 -5.09
C LYS A 305 20.30 15.19 -5.32
N LYS A 306 21.33 14.36 -5.43
CA LYS A 306 22.73 14.81 -5.56
C LYS A 306 23.09 15.32 -6.96
N ASP A 307 22.50 14.73 -8.03
CA ASP A 307 22.98 14.87 -9.41
C ASP A 307 22.01 15.62 -10.32
N ALA A 308 20.98 16.29 -9.79
CA ALA A 308 20.04 17.07 -10.58
C ALA A 308 19.98 18.52 -10.13
N SER A 309 19.40 19.38 -10.98
CA SER A 309 19.04 20.72 -10.55
C SER A 309 18.25 20.69 -9.24
N VAL A 310 18.70 21.45 -8.25
CA VAL A 310 18.06 21.60 -6.93
C VAL A 310 16.56 21.92 -7.08
N LYS A 311 16.19 22.70 -8.09
CA LYS A 311 14.79 23.03 -8.40
C LYS A 311 13.95 21.81 -8.79
N ALA A 312 14.51 20.81 -9.45
CA ALA A 312 13.82 19.62 -9.95
C ALA A 312 13.91 18.42 -8.97
N ALA A 313 14.50 18.58 -7.79
CA ALA A 313 14.83 17.48 -6.89
C ALA A 313 13.61 16.62 -6.51
N PHE A 314 12.42 17.20 -6.42
CA PHE A 314 11.21 16.49 -6.02
C PHE A 314 10.26 16.10 -7.17
N ASN A 315 10.64 16.34 -8.42
CA ASN A 315 9.74 16.09 -9.55
C ASN A 315 9.37 14.61 -9.75
N ASN A 316 10.14 13.69 -9.22
CA ASN A 316 9.88 12.25 -9.31
C ASN A 316 9.53 11.60 -7.96
N TYR A 317 9.29 12.40 -6.91
CA TYR A 317 8.86 11.86 -5.63
C TYR A 317 7.37 11.58 -5.63
N PHE A 318 6.99 10.40 -5.14
CA PHE A 318 5.61 9.96 -4.96
C PHE A 318 5.36 9.59 -3.51
N ILE A 319 4.24 10.06 -2.94
CA ILE A 319 3.84 9.71 -1.59
C ILE A 319 3.45 8.23 -1.57
N LYS A 320 4.20 7.43 -0.79
CA LYS A 320 4.01 5.99 -0.62
C LYS A 320 3.08 5.66 0.54
N ASN A 321 3.25 6.34 1.66
CA ASN A 321 2.50 6.07 2.87
C ASN A 321 2.36 7.31 3.74
N ILE A 322 1.30 7.34 4.55
CA ILE A 322 1.07 8.31 5.61
C ILE A 322 0.77 7.52 6.88
N ILE A 323 1.60 7.67 7.90
CA ILE A 323 1.46 7.01 9.20
C ILE A 323 0.91 8.02 10.18
N VAL A 324 -0.29 7.78 10.69
CA VAL A 324 -0.92 8.64 11.68
C VAL A 324 -0.36 8.35 13.06
N ARG A 325 -0.12 9.40 13.84
CA ARG A 325 0.34 9.35 15.22
C ARG A 325 -0.85 9.54 16.18
N LYS A 326 -0.71 9.03 17.40
CA LYS A 326 -1.78 9.13 18.44
C LYS A 326 -2.08 10.56 18.86
N ASP A 327 -1.10 11.46 18.79
CA ASP A 327 -1.20 12.89 19.11
C ASP A 327 -1.90 13.73 18.03
N GLY A 328 -2.31 13.11 16.93
CA GLY A 328 -2.92 13.76 15.78
C GLY A 328 -1.90 14.28 14.75
N GLY A 329 -0.61 14.14 15.00
CA GLY A 329 0.43 14.33 14.00
C GLY A 329 0.52 13.15 13.04
N TYR A 330 1.36 13.26 12.03
CA TYR A 330 1.55 12.19 11.05
C TYR A 330 2.94 12.23 10.41
N ILE A 331 3.34 11.10 9.87
CA ILE A 331 4.61 10.97 9.13
C ILE A 331 4.28 10.62 7.68
N LEU A 332 4.70 11.48 6.75
CA LEU A 332 4.58 11.30 5.33
C LEU A 332 5.86 10.65 4.79
N ILE A 333 5.69 9.59 4.02
CA ILE A 333 6.80 8.84 3.41
C ILE A 333 6.64 8.91 1.90
N ALA A 334 7.68 9.36 1.19
CA ALA A 334 7.71 9.41 -0.26
C ALA A 334 9.02 8.84 -0.81
N GLU A 335 9.01 8.40 -2.05
CA GLU A 335 10.15 7.79 -2.76
C GLU A 335 10.36 8.42 -4.12
N ASP A 336 11.60 8.70 -4.48
CA ASP A 336 11.99 9.11 -5.83
C ASP A 336 11.94 7.88 -6.76
N TYR A 337 11.05 7.91 -7.73
CA TYR A 337 10.80 6.82 -8.66
C TYR A 337 10.56 7.33 -10.06
N TYR A 338 11.18 6.67 -11.05
CA TYR A 338 10.89 6.90 -12.47
C TYR A 338 11.28 5.71 -13.33
N THR A 339 10.74 5.67 -14.55
CA THR A 339 11.10 4.67 -15.57
C THR A 339 11.77 5.33 -16.76
N GLN A 340 12.61 4.57 -17.44
CA GLN A 340 13.22 4.96 -18.71
C GLN A 340 12.94 3.87 -19.73
N THR A 341 12.39 4.23 -20.88
CA THR A 341 12.18 3.32 -21.99
C THR A 341 13.30 3.50 -23.02
N LEU A 342 13.92 2.42 -23.49
CA LEU A 342 15.08 2.47 -24.37
C LEU A 342 14.79 3.06 -25.76
N ASN A 343 13.51 3.18 -26.17
CA ASN A 343 13.11 3.53 -27.53
C ASN A 343 12.18 4.75 -27.66
N THR A 344 11.93 5.52 -26.62
CA THR A 344 11.03 6.67 -26.67
C THR A 344 11.54 7.85 -25.85
N ASN A 345 11.03 9.07 -26.15
CA ASN A 345 11.30 10.32 -25.46
C ASN A 345 11.35 10.21 -23.94
N PRO A 346 12.08 11.13 -23.26
CA PRO A 346 12.21 11.06 -21.82
C PRO A 346 10.84 10.97 -21.14
N TRP A 347 10.78 10.06 -20.19
CA TRP A 347 9.63 9.72 -19.40
C TRP A 347 8.89 10.95 -18.87
N ASN A 348 7.59 10.96 -19.07
CA ASN A 348 6.70 11.88 -18.40
C ASN A 348 6.12 11.19 -17.14
N ARG A 349 6.29 11.81 -15.96
CA ARG A 349 5.78 11.36 -14.65
C ARG A 349 4.34 10.84 -14.74
N TRP A 350 3.56 11.41 -15.63
CA TRP A 350 2.14 11.19 -15.78
C TRP A 350 1.77 10.02 -16.69
N ASP A 351 2.67 9.57 -17.53
CA ASP A 351 2.39 8.46 -18.46
C ASP A 351 2.11 7.15 -17.72
N ASN A 352 2.74 6.93 -16.54
CA ASN A 352 2.42 5.80 -15.68
C ASN A 352 1.20 6.03 -14.79
N LEU A 353 0.90 7.29 -14.43
CA LEU A 353 -0.21 7.63 -13.56
C LEU A 353 -1.52 7.76 -14.33
N TYR A 354 -1.47 8.17 -15.61
CA TYR A 354 -2.63 8.50 -16.45
C TYR A 354 -2.66 7.77 -17.79
N SER A 355 -1.88 6.71 -17.98
CA SER A 355 -2.05 5.83 -19.14
C SER A 355 -3.53 5.43 -19.25
N PRO A 356 -4.15 5.42 -20.45
CA PRO A 356 -5.52 4.98 -20.64
C PRO A 356 -5.79 3.59 -20.02
N TYR A 357 -4.78 2.72 -20.05
CA TYR A 357 -4.82 1.43 -19.35
C TYR A 357 -4.69 1.57 -17.84
N ALA A 358 -3.86 2.49 -17.32
CA ALA A 358 -3.75 2.76 -15.89
C ALA A 358 -5.01 3.40 -15.31
N ASN A 359 -5.69 4.27 -16.06
CA ASN A 359 -6.99 4.85 -15.64
C ASN A 359 -8.08 3.79 -15.55
N TYR A 360 -8.12 2.85 -16.49
CA TYR A 360 -9.04 1.73 -16.44
C TYR A 360 -8.76 0.83 -15.23
N TYR A 361 -7.49 0.48 -14.98
CA TYR A 361 -7.06 -0.26 -13.81
C TYR A 361 -7.12 0.55 -12.50
N ARG A 362 -7.06 1.89 -12.54
CA ARG A 362 -7.22 2.76 -11.36
C ARG A 362 -8.61 2.73 -10.75
N TYR A 363 -9.65 2.64 -11.54
CA TYR A 363 -11.02 2.50 -11.05
C TYR A 363 -11.28 1.10 -10.48
N TYR A 364 -10.58 0.09 -10.98
CA TYR A 364 -10.80 -1.31 -10.62
C TYR A 364 -9.71 -1.89 -9.72
N ASN A 365 -8.54 -1.27 -9.71
CA ASN A 365 -7.46 -1.64 -8.80
C ASN A 365 -7.34 -0.55 -7.74
N TYR A 366 -7.79 -0.84 -6.55
CA TYR A 366 -7.42 -0.17 -5.32
C TYR A 366 -5.90 -0.27 -5.04
N TYR A 367 -5.17 -0.86 -5.97
CA TYR A 367 -3.73 -0.93 -5.95
C TYR A 367 -3.17 0.44 -6.33
N ASP A 368 -2.77 1.19 -5.31
CA ASP A 368 -1.68 2.14 -5.47
C ASP A 368 -0.58 1.40 -6.26
N PRO A 369 -0.16 1.86 -7.45
CA PRO A 369 0.91 1.20 -8.19
C PRO A 369 2.18 1.02 -7.35
N PHE A 370 2.25 1.69 -6.20
CA PHE A 370 3.32 1.63 -5.23
C PHE A 370 3.00 0.75 -4.02
N TYR A 371 1.76 0.32 -3.79
CA TYR A 371 1.41 -0.61 -2.71
C TYR A 371 0.88 -1.92 -3.29
N ARG A 372 1.78 -2.85 -3.55
CA ARG A 372 1.44 -4.18 -4.07
C ARG A 372 1.44 -5.19 -2.93
N SER A 373 0.26 -5.57 -2.46
CA SER A 373 0.13 -6.72 -1.56
C SER A 373 0.16 -8.05 -2.32
N PHE A 374 -0.28 -8.01 -3.58
CA PHE A 374 -0.37 -9.16 -4.47
C PHE A 374 0.80 -9.17 -5.45
N TYR A 375 1.57 -10.26 -5.45
CA TYR A 375 2.62 -10.49 -6.43
C TYR A 375 2.06 -11.16 -7.67
N SER A 376 2.34 -10.56 -8.82
CA SER A 376 2.19 -11.17 -10.14
C SER A 376 3.42 -10.79 -10.96
N PHE A 377 4.01 -11.77 -11.64
CA PHE A 377 5.15 -11.51 -12.48
C PHE A 377 4.72 -10.69 -13.71
N ASN A 378 5.22 -9.47 -13.80
CA ASN A 378 5.02 -8.59 -14.95
C ASN A 378 6.37 -8.23 -15.54
N ASN A 379 6.56 -8.54 -16.80
CA ASN A 379 7.72 -8.14 -17.57
C ASN A 379 7.35 -7.00 -18.53
N THR A 380 8.08 -5.88 -18.46
CA THR A 380 7.87 -4.74 -19.34
C THR A 380 9.13 -4.57 -20.19
N PRO A 381 9.16 -5.15 -21.41
CA PRO A 381 10.33 -5.14 -22.26
C PRO A 381 10.85 -3.71 -22.51
N ASN A 382 12.16 -3.55 -22.60
CA ASN A 382 12.85 -2.28 -22.89
C ASN A 382 12.57 -1.16 -21.86
N THR A 383 12.16 -1.49 -20.63
CA THR A 383 11.92 -0.52 -19.57
C THR A 383 12.93 -0.71 -18.45
N LYS A 384 13.61 0.36 -18.07
CA LYS A 384 14.46 0.44 -16.89
C LYS A 384 13.69 1.13 -15.78
N PHE A 385 13.57 0.47 -14.64
CA PHE A 385 12.95 0.97 -13.41
C PHE A 385 14.04 1.52 -12.51
N ILE A 386 13.83 2.72 -11.95
CA ILE A 386 14.79 3.40 -11.09
C ILE A 386 14.06 3.86 -9.83
N TYR A 387 14.56 3.43 -8.67
CA TYR A 387 14.05 3.76 -7.34
C TYR A 387 15.19 4.31 -6.49
N ASN A 388 15.12 5.59 -6.17
CA ASN A 388 16.17 6.29 -5.44
C ASN A 388 15.73 6.60 -4.00
N ASN A 389 16.14 7.75 -3.49
CA ASN A 389 16.01 8.15 -2.10
C ASN A 389 14.58 8.07 -1.57
N ILE A 390 14.46 7.73 -0.30
CA ILE A 390 13.21 7.82 0.47
C ILE A 390 13.29 9.08 1.33
N ILE A 391 12.19 9.84 1.38
CA ILE A 391 12.03 10.95 2.32
C ILE A 391 10.93 10.61 3.33
N ALA A 392 11.20 10.88 4.61
CA ALA A 392 10.24 10.81 5.69
C ALA A 392 10.15 12.16 6.38
N ILE A 393 8.94 12.72 6.47
CA ILE A 393 8.67 14.03 7.05
C ILE A 393 7.60 13.88 8.13
N SER A 394 7.92 14.30 9.36
CA SER A 394 6.97 14.34 10.46
C SER A 394 6.30 15.70 10.54
N PHE A 395 5.01 15.66 10.76
CA PHE A 395 4.14 16.81 10.96
C PHE A 395 3.41 16.71 12.29
N ASP A 396 3.21 17.82 12.94
CA ASP A 396 2.31 17.93 14.07
C ASP A 396 0.82 17.90 13.65
N LYS A 397 -0.09 17.99 14.59
CA LYS A 397 -1.55 18.01 14.36
C LYS A 397 -2.07 19.21 13.56
N HIS A 398 -1.24 20.23 13.35
CA HIS A 398 -1.54 21.44 12.57
C HIS A 398 -0.82 21.45 11.20
N SER A 399 -0.17 20.32 10.84
CA SER A 399 0.67 20.16 9.65
C SER A 399 1.90 21.09 9.61
N ALA A 400 2.42 21.49 10.77
CA ALA A 400 3.74 22.10 10.87
C ALA A 400 4.80 20.98 10.89
N MET A 401 5.87 21.17 10.10
CA MET A 401 6.95 20.19 10.00
C MET A 401 7.78 20.16 11.29
N GLU A 402 7.92 18.98 11.89
CA GLU A 402 8.74 18.76 13.07
C GLU A 402 10.18 18.34 12.70
N TRP A 403 10.29 17.40 11.78
CA TRP A 403 11.57 16.94 11.25
C TRP A 403 11.43 16.35 9.85
N CYS A 404 12.53 16.36 9.11
CA CYS A 404 12.66 15.74 7.79
C CYS A 404 13.91 14.85 7.77
N ARG A 405 13.80 13.64 7.21
CA ARG A 405 14.91 12.69 7.04
C ARG A 405 14.92 12.12 5.65
N ILE A 406 16.10 11.98 5.08
CA ILE A 406 16.31 11.36 3.78
C ILE A 406 17.14 10.11 3.96
N ILE A 407 16.62 8.99 3.49
CA ILE A 407 17.31 7.71 3.43
C ILE A 407 17.88 7.58 2.02
N SER A 408 19.20 7.67 1.93
CA SER A 408 19.89 7.54 0.65
C SER A 408 19.89 6.08 0.20
N LYS A 409 19.32 5.82 -0.95
CA LYS A 409 19.42 4.56 -1.66
C LYS A 409 19.41 4.81 -3.17
N GLU A 410 19.92 3.86 -3.91
CA GLU A 410 19.91 3.84 -5.37
C GLU A 410 19.67 2.42 -5.83
N GLN A 411 18.61 2.21 -6.59
CA GLN A 411 18.22 0.90 -7.09
C GLN A 411 17.77 1.03 -8.52
N PHE A 412 18.12 0.07 -9.35
CA PHE A 412 17.58 -0.05 -10.69
C PHE A 412 17.48 -1.51 -11.12
N ALA A 413 16.54 -1.78 -12.01
CA ALA A 413 16.41 -3.06 -12.70
C ALA A 413 15.84 -2.85 -14.10
N GLU A 414 16.06 -3.81 -14.96
CA GLU A 414 15.52 -3.85 -16.33
C GLU A 414 14.35 -4.82 -16.37
N GLU A 415 13.33 -4.48 -17.17
CA GLU A 415 12.15 -5.29 -17.47
C GLU A 415 11.16 -5.51 -16.31
N ASN A 416 11.58 -5.56 -15.04
CA ASN A 416 10.69 -5.66 -13.89
C ASN A 416 11.28 -4.98 -12.66
N ASP A 417 10.43 -4.67 -11.69
CA ASP A 417 10.78 -3.97 -10.44
C ASP A 417 10.60 -4.83 -9.18
N ASN A 418 10.56 -6.15 -9.33
CA ASN A 418 10.20 -7.09 -8.25
C ASN A 418 11.05 -6.93 -6.98
N TYR A 419 12.33 -6.60 -7.13
CA TYR A 419 13.31 -6.51 -6.04
C TYR A 419 13.60 -5.08 -5.62
N LEU A 420 12.91 -4.09 -6.21
CA LEU A 420 13.13 -2.67 -5.97
C LEU A 420 12.17 -2.12 -4.90
N SER A 421 12.30 -0.80 -4.63
CA SER A 421 11.52 -0.10 -3.61
C SER A 421 11.82 -0.60 -2.18
N PHE A 422 10.91 -0.40 -1.26
CA PHE A 422 11.05 -0.72 0.16
C PHE A 422 9.73 -1.13 0.78
N ILE A 423 9.78 -1.71 1.96
CA ILE A 423 8.66 -1.80 2.89
C ILE A 423 8.96 -0.95 4.12
N ASN A 424 7.97 -0.18 4.59
CA ASN A 424 8.03 0.42 5.91
C ASN A 424 7.07 -0.28 6.87
N PHE A 425 7.50 -0.48 8.11
CA PHE A 425 6.67 -1.08 9.15
C PHE A 425 7.02 -0.50 10.52
N ASN A 426 6.08 -0.59 11.46
CA ASN A 426 6.17 0.05 12.77
C ASN A 426 6.30 -1.02 13.86
N THR A 427 7.34 -0.94 14.69
CA THR A 427 7.57 -1.81 15.85
C THR A 427 7.11 -1.21 17.18
N GLY A 428 6.36 -0.11 17.15
CA GLY A 428 5.82 0.59 18.33
C GLY A 428 6.66 1.75 18.85
N GLY A 429 7.94 1.81 18.52
CA GLY A 429 8.84 2.91 18.91
C GLY A 429 9.65 3.45 17.74
N GLN A 430 9.75 2.69 16.69
CA GLN A 430 10.52 3.02 15.50
C GLN A 430 9.79 2.57 14.23
N ILE A 431 9.98 3.35 13.17
CA ILE A 431 9.57 2.96 11.81
C ILE A 431 10.81 2.41 11.13
N HIS A 432 10.71 1.18 10.66
CA HIS A 432 11.77 0.51 9.92
C HIS A 432 11.51 0.62 8.42
N PHE A 433 12.59 0.76 7.65
CA PHE A 433 12.59 0.77 6.19
C PHE A 433 13.52 -0.35 5.72
N LEU A 434 12.95 -1.39 5.16
CA LEU A 434 13.72 -2.49 4.57
C LEU A 434 13.76 -2.34 3.05
N TYR A 435 14.94 -2.41 2.50
CA TYR A 435 15.20 -2.33 1.06
C TYR A 435 16.47 -3.05 0.68
N ASN A 436 16.56 -3.47 -0.57
CA ASN A 436 17.75 -4.11 -1.08
C ASN A 436 18.84 -3.08 -1.42
N LEU A 437 20.07 -3.38 -1.04
CA LEU A 437 21.28 -2.71 -1.49
C LEU A 437 22.15 -3.67 -2.29
N VAL A 438 22.81 -3.19 -3.32
CA VAL A 438 23.80 -3.96 -4.06
C VAL A 438 25.18 -3.52 -3.61
N GLU A 439 25.88 -4.40 -2.89
CA GLU A 439 27.28 -4.19 -2.50
C GLU A 439 28.15 -5.30 -3.09
N ARG A 440 29.20 -4.94 -3.85
CA ARG A 440 30.14 -5.89 -4.45
C ARG A 440 29.47 -7.05 -5.21
N LYS A 441 28.45 -6.75 -6.02
CA LYS A 441 27.62 -7.71 -6.78
C LYS A 441 26.76 -8.66 -5.92
N ARG A 442 26.55 -8.36 -4.64
CA ARG A 442 25.66 -9.11 -3.75
C ARG A 442 24.50 -8.21 -3.33
N GLN A 443 23.31 -8.79 -3.35
CA GLN A 443 22.13 -8.11 -2.82
C GLN A 443 22.06 -8.34 -1.32
N LEU A 444 21.98 -7.24 -0.57
CA LEU A 444 21.91 -7.23 0.89
C LEU A 444 20.59 -6.56 1.30
N LEU A 445 19.84 -7.14 2.22
CA LEU A 445 18.68 -6.48 2.79
C LEU A 445 19.12 -5.50 3.88
N SER A 446 18.94 -4.20 3.63
CA SER A 446 19.27 -3.13 4.57
C SER A 446 18.06 -2.79 5.41
N ASP A 447 18.31 -2.55 6.71
CA ASP A 447 17.32 -2.03 7.65
C ASP A 447 17.76 -0.65 8.15
N TYR A 448 16.90 0.33 7.91
CA TYR A 448 17.07 1.70 8.40
C TYR A 448 15.89 2.07 9.27
N SER A 449 16.11 2.57 10.47
CA SER A 449 15.02 2.92 11.37
C SER A 449 15.02 4.40 11.75
N ILE A 450 13.82 4.93 11.95
CA ILE A 450 13.57 6.30 12.42
C ILE A 450 12.73 6.22 13.69
N ALA A 451 13.22 6.81 14.77
CA ALA A 451 12.47 6.96 16.02
C ALA A 451 11.46 8.11 15.94
N ALA A 452 10.59 8.23 16.94
CA ALA A 452 9.53 9.25 16.96
C ALA A 452 10.07 10.69 16.95
N ASP A 453 11.25 10.93 17.51
CA ASP A 453 11.95 12.22 17.53
C ASP A 453 12.73 12.51 16.25
N GLY A 454 12.67 11.62 15.27
CA GLY A 454 13.42 11.71 14.03
C GLY A 454 14.86 11.22 14.12
N THR A 455 15.30 10.66 15.26
CA THR A 455 16.62 10.02 15.37
C THR A 455 16.70 8.81 14.46
N THR A 456 17.75 8.74 13.67
CA THR A 456 17.95 7.71 12.66
C THR A 456 19.01 6.70 13.07
N LYS A 457 18.80 5.43 12.70
CA LYS A 457 19.76 4.36 12.93
C LYS A 457 19.82 3.43 11.73
N ARG A 458 21.02 3.14 11.25
CA ARG A 458 21.24 2.05 10.29
C ARG A 458 21.50 0.78 11.09
N ASN A 459 20.55 -0.15 11.03
CA ASN A 459 20.67 -1.42 11.71
C ASN A 459 21.61 -2.37 10.94
N PRO A 460 22.11 -3.45 11.57
CA PRO A 460 22.92 -4.43 10.86
C PRO A 460 22.18 -4.97 9.65
N VAL A 461 22.89 -5.14 8.55
CA VAL A 461 22.36 -5.73 7.33
C VAL A 461 22.05 -7.19 7.58
N PHE A 462 20.87 -7.63 7.16
CA PHE A 462 20.53 -9.06 7.16
C PHE A 462 21.42 -9.77 6.14
N ARG A 463 22.34 -10.57 6.65
CA ARG A 463 23.16 -11.47 5.84
C ARG A 463 22.45 -12.81 5.78
N THR A 464 22.14 -13.29 4.60
CA THR A 464 21.75 -14.67 4.42
C THR A 464 22.97 -15.55 4.64
N LEU A 465 22.85 -16.56 5.50
CA LEU A 465 23.91 -17.58 5.67
C LEU A 465 24.15 -18.34 4.38
N ASP A 466 23.07 -18.53 3.58
CA ASP A 466 23.13 -19.16 2.26
C ASP A 466 23.10 -18.10 1.17
N GLU A 467 24.10 -18.09 0.33
CA GLU A 467 24.14 -17.27 -0.88
C GLU A 467 23.03 -17.70 -1.84
N GLY A 468 22.20 -16.76 -2.29
CA GLY A 468 21.21 -17.04 -3.35
C GLY A 468 19.78 -16.61 -3.04
N TYR A 469 19.52 -15.96 -1.91
CA TYR A 469 18.21 -15.33 -1.64
C TYR A 469 18.20 -13.88 -2.12
N GLU A 470 17.16 -13.52 -2.88
CA GLU A 470 16.88 -12.16 -3.32
C GLU A 470 15.50 -11.75 -2.80
N PHE A 471 15.43 -10.70 -2.00
CA PHE A 471 14.21 -10.26 -1.32
C PHE A 471 13.35 -9.35 -2.19
N MET A 472 12.03 -9.39 -1.96
CA MET A 472 11.02 -8.56 -2.63
C MET A 472 10.33 -7.64 -1.60
N PRO A 473 10.96 -6.55 -1.14
CA PRO A 473 10.46 -5.74 -0.04
C PRO A 473 9.05 -5.17 -0.29
N GLN A 474 8.75 -4.73 -1.50
CA GLN A 474 7.47 -4.13 -1.84
C GLN A 474 6.25 -5.07 -1.72
N PHE A 475 6.46 -6.40 -1.69
CA PHE A 475 5.40 -7.40 -1.52
C PHE A 475 5.31 -7.96 -0.10
N SER A 476 6.06 -7.36 0.83
CA SER A 476 6.10 -7.79 2.22
C SER A 476 4.87 -7.35 2.99
N LYS A 477 4.57 -8.06 4.07
CA LYS A 477 3.46 -7.72 4.94
C LYS A 477 3.83 -7.85 6.41
N GLN A 478 3.57 -6.82 7.19
CA GLN A 478 3.64 -6.88 8.64
C GLN A 478 2.47 -7.73 9.16
N VAL A 479 2.77 -8.82 9.87
CA VAL A 479 1.76 -9.78 10.36
C VAL A 479 1.55 -9.71 11.87
N SER A 480 2.46 -9.04 12.58
CA SER A 480 2.29 -8.66 13.98
C SER A 480 3.13 -7.41 14.30
N SER A 481 3.07 -6.91 15.53
CA SER A 481 3.84 -5.71 15.92
C SER A 481 5.36 -5.85 15.71
N ARG A 482 5.90 -7.08 15.71
CA ARG A 482 7.33 -7.37 15.57
C ARG A 482 7.64 -8.44 14.52
N GLN A 483 6.69 -8.80 13.69
CA GLN A 483 6.87 -9.85 12.67
C GLN A 483 6.52 -9.34 11.30
N LEU A 484 7.44 -9.52 10.37
CA LEU A 484 7.28 -9.21 8.96
C LEU A 484 7.46 -10.49 8.14
N ILE A 485 6.59 -10.73 7.18
CA ILE A 485 6.79 -11.76 6.16
C ILE A 485 7.30 -11.07 4.90
N LEU A 486 8.43 -11.55 4.41
CA LEU A 486 9.18 -11.00 3.30
C LEU A 486 9.30 -12.05 2.21
N PRO A 487 8.68 -11.86 1.03
CA PRO A 487 8.88 -12.76 -0.10
C PRO A 487 10.32 -12.69 -0.61
N CYS A 488 10.82 -13.78 -1.12
CA CYS A 488 12.13 -13.87 -1.72
C CYS A 488 12.16 -14.90 -2.83
N THR A 489 13.14 -14.80 -3.72
CA THR A 489 13.50 -15.87 -4.62
C THR A 489 14.78 -16.53 -4.15
N TYR A 490 14.89 -17.83 -4.37
CA TYR A 490 16.09 -18.61 -4.14
C TYR A 490 16.66 -19.05 -5.49
N ARG A 491 17.95 -18.83 -5.68
CA ARG A 491 18.67 -19.10 -6.96
C ARG A 491 17.98 -18.50 -8.18
N GLY A 492 17.45 -17.29 -8.03
CA GLY A 492 16.93 -16.45 -9.10
C GLY A 492 15.46 -16.69 -9.50
N ASN A 493 14.87 -17.86 -9.26
CA ASN A 493 13.52 -18.14 -9.75
C ASN A 493 12.58 -18.93 -8.83
N LEU A 494 13.08 -19.55 -7.76
CA LEU A 494 12.23 -20.33 -6.86
C LEU A 494 11.69 -19.45 -5.72
N ILE A 495 10.39 -19.28 -5.64
CA ILE A 495 9.76 -18.42 -4.60
C ILE A 495 9.80 -19.09 -3.23
N CYS A 496 10.20 -18.34 -2.24
CA CYS A 496 10.14 -18.66 -0.82
C CYS A 496 9.70 -17.43 -0.02
N PHE A 497 9.50 -17.62 1.27
CA PHE A 497 9.08 -16.56 2.18
C PHE A 497 9.96 -16.58 3.42
N ALA A 498 10.42 -15.41 3.82
CA ALA A 498 11.20 -15.21 5.02
C ALA A 498 10.34 -14.53 6.08
N LYS A 499 10.39 -15.02 7.31
CA LYS A 499 9.86 -14.31 8.49
C LYS A 499 11.01 -13.60 9.18
N VAL A 500 10.84 -12.31 9.42
CA VAL A 500 11.77 -11.48 10.18
C VAL A 500 11.13 -11.13 11.51
N ASP A 501 11.80 -11.48 12.62
CA ASP A 501 11.42 -11.14 14.00
C ASP A 501 12.29 -9.98 14.50
N TYR A 502 11.66 -8.97 15.17
CA TYR A 502 12.29 -7.75 15.72
C TYR A 502 12.24 -7.69 17.24
#